data_37b16347b80d4f8e06923c6b11fbf97d
#
_entry.id   37b16347b80d4f8e06923c6b11fbf97d
#
_cell.length_a   1.000
_cell.length_b   1.000
_cell.length_c   1.000
_cell.angle_alpha   90.00
_cell.angle_beta   90.00
_cell.angle_gamma   90.00
#
_symmetry.space_group_name_H-M   'P 1'
#
loop_
_entity.id
_entity.type
_entity.pdbx_description
1 polymer ?
#
loop_
_entity_poly.entity_id
_entity_poly.type
_entity_poly.pdbx_seq_one_letter_code
_entity_poly.pdbx_strand_id
1 'polypeptide(L)'
;GIAAGDREALAGLYRETHTAVYGFALSLCANAQDAEDVLQDTYLQVSRAAAAYQSQGKPMAWLLTIARNLALQRLRERERTVAMTPEDWQTQFADRATFTSDDRLVLETVLSALGEEEREIVMLHAAAGMKHREIASLLHLPLPTVLSKYNRALKKLREAMKEV
;
A
#
# COMPACT_ATOMS: atom_id res chain seq x y z
N GLY A 1 -9.99 2.45 -21.43
CA GLY A 1 -9.95 0.99 -21.58
C GLY A 1 -10.79 0.29 -20.51
N ILE A 2 -10.42 0.37 -19.21
CA ILE A 2 -11.10 -0.35 -18.12
C ILE A 2 -12.59 0.06 -18.01
N ALA A 3 -12.87 1.35 -18.11
CA ALA A 3 -14.24 1.88 -18.08
C ALA A 3 -15.14 1.31 -19.20
N ALA A 4 -14.54 0.89 -20.30
CA ALA A 4 -15.23 0.25 -21.44
C ALA A 4 -15.28 -1.29 -21.33
N GLY A 5 -14.87 -1.86 -20.18
CA GLY A 5 -14.87 -3.31 -19.95
C GLY A 5 -13.67 -4.04 -20.58
N ASP A 6 -12.62 -3.35 -20.91
CA ASP A 6 -11.39 -3.92 -21.47
C ASP A 6 -10.63 -4.72 -20.40
N ARG A 7 -10.68 -6.03 -20.51
CA ARG A 7 -10.03 -6.96 -19.58
C ARG A 7 -8.50 -6.88 -19.65
N GLU A 8 -7.93 -6.63 -20.82
CA GLU A 8 -6.49 -6.50 -20.97
C GLU A 8 -5.97 -5.22 -20.32
N ALA A 9 -6.72 -4.12 -20.39
CA ALA A 9 -6.39 -2.89 -19.70
C ALA A 9 -6.38 -3.09 -18.16
N LEU A 10 -7.34 -3.84 -17.63
CA LEU A 10 -7.39 -4.18 -16.20
C LEU A 10 -6.22 -5.10 -15.83
N ALA A 11 -5.92 -6.10 -16.64
CA ALA A 11 -4.77 -6.99 -16.43
C ALA A 11 -3.44 -6.24 -16.48
N GLY A 12 -3.30 -5.29 -17.37
CA GLY A 12 -2.13 -4.40 -17.46
C GLY A 12 -1.97 -3.56 -16.19
N LEU A 13 -3.03 -2.94 -15.73
CA LEU A 13 -3.03 -2.18 -14.47
C LEU A 13 -2.62 -3.06 -13.29
N TYR A 14 -3.18 -4.26 -13.20
CA TYR A 14 -2.81 -5.22 -12.17
C TYR A 14 -1.32 -5.56 -12.19
N ARG A 15 -0.78 -5.91 -13.37
CA ARG A 15 0.63 -6.26 -13.53
C ARG A 15 1.56 -5.15 -13.03
N GLU A 16 1.21 -3.90 -13.33
CA GLU A 16 2.05 -2.74 -12.99
C GLU A 16 1.94 -2.31 -11.53
N THR A 17 0.81 -2.56 -10.87
CA THR A 17 0.50 -1.93 -9.58
C THR A 17 0.27 -2.89 -8.43
N HIS A 18 0.10 -4.20 -8.69
CA HIS A 18 -0.27 -5.16 -7.63
C HIS A 18 0.74 -5.26 -6.49
N THR A 19 2.02 -5.11 -6.78
CA THR A 19 3.09 -5.14 -5.76
C THR A 19 2.90 -4.02 -4.74
N ALA A 20 2.70 -2.79 -5.22
CA ALA A 20 2.49 -1.63 -4.35
C ALA A 20 1.17 -1.74 -3.57
N VAL A 21 0.10 -2.16 -4.23
CA VAL A 21 -1.22 -2.35 -3.58
C VAL A 21 -1.16 -3.43 -2.51
N TYR A 22 -0.54 -4.57 -2.81
CA TYR A 22 -0.38 -5.65 -1.83
C TYR A 22 0.47 -5.22 -0.64
N GLY A 23 1.62 -4.59 -0.90
CA GLY A 23 2.51 -4.10 0.16
C GLY A 23 1.80 -3.10 1.07
N PHE A 24 1.02 -2.19 0.50
CA PHE A 24 0.22 -1.24 1.26
C PHE A 24 -0.87 -1.92 2.09
N ALA A 25 -1.61 -2.85 1.48
CA ALA A 25 -2.64 -3.63 2.18
C ALA A 25 -2.03 -4.45 3.34
N LEU A 26 -0.89 -5.09 3.11
CA LEU A 26 -0.20 -5.88 4.13
C LEU A 26 0.28 -4.99 5.29
N SER A 27 0.74 -3.77 4.99
CA SER A 27 1.16 -2.81 6.02
C SER A 27 0.02 -2.43 6.98
N LEU A 28 -1.21 -2.43 6.49
CA LEU A 28 -2.40 -2.11 7.29
C LEU A 28 -3.00 -3.34 7.96
N CYS A 29 -3.13 -4.43 7.23
CA CYS A 29 -3.79 -5.64 7.72
C CYS A 29 -2.92 -6.49 8.63
N ALA A 30 -1.60 -6.44 8.46
CA ALA A 30 -0.61 -7.26 9.15
C ALA A 30 -0.93 -8.78 9.08
N ASN A 31 -1.55 -9.20 7.99
CA ASN A 31 -1.96 -10.57 7.73
C ASN A 31 -2.01 -10.80 6.21
N ALA A 32 -1.30 -11.84 5.73
CA ALA A 32 -1.18 -12.10 4.29
C ALA A 32 -2.53 -12.44 3.64
N GLN A 33 -3.36 -13.22 4.30
CA GLN A 33 -4.66 -13.62 3.77
C GLN A 33 -5.58 -12.40 3.61
N ASP A 34 -5.64 -11.54 4.61
CA ASP A 34 -6.42 -10.29 4.54
C ASP A 34 -5.88 -9.35 3.47
N ALA A 35 -4.55 -9.23 3.36
CA ALA A 35 -3.93 -8.41 2.32
C ALA A 35 -4.23 -8.93 0.92
N GLU A 36 -4.25 -10.25 0.70
CA GLU A 36 -4.66 -10.84 -0.56
C GLU A 36 -6.12 -10.54 -0.90
N ASP A 37 -7.01 -10.68 0.07
CA ASP A 37 -8.42 -10.39 -0.11
C ASP A 37 -8.63 -8.91 -0.45
N VAL A 38 -7.92 -8.01 0.23
CA VAL A 38 -7.93 -6.57 -0.08
C VAL A 38 -7.40 -6.31 -1.49
N LEU A 39 -6.31 -6.98 -1.87
CA LEU A 39 -5.74 -6.87 -3.22
C LEU A 39 -6.78 -7.22 -4.29
N GLN A 40 -7.43 -8.37 -4.16
CA GLN A 40 -8.44 -8.82 -5.10
C GLN A 40 -9.66 -7.89 -5.13
N ASP A 41 -10.18 -7.54 -3.97
CA ASP A 41 -11.34 -6.66 -3.86
C ASP A 41 -11.06 -5.26 -4.40
N THR A 42 -9.83 -4.77 -4.27
CA THR A 42 -9.40 -3.50 -4.84
C THR A 42 -9.61 -3.48 -6.36
N TYR A 43 -9.13 -4.50 -7.08
CA TYR A 43 -9.28 -4.54 -8.54
C TYR A 43 -10.70 -4.86 -8.99
N LEU A 44 -11.46 -5.61 -8.22
CA LEU A 44 -12.89 -5.77 -8.46
C LEU A 44 -13.63 -4.42 -8.34
N GLN A 45 -13.31 -3.64 -7.32
CA GLN A 45 -13.90 -2.32 -7.15
C GLN A 45 -13.44 -1.34 -8.22
N VAL A 46 -12.18 -1.38 -8.63
CA VAL A 46 -11.66 -0.61 -9.77
C VAL A 46 -12.46 -0.92 -11.03
N SER A 47 -12.69 -2.18 -11.32
CA SER A 47 -13.48 -2.61 -12.49
C SER A 47 -14.90 -2.03 -12.49
N ARG A 48 -15.54 -1.97 -11.32
CA ARG A 48 -16.90 -1.43 -11.16
C ARG A 48 -16.95 0.10 -11.18
N ALA A 49 -15.94 0.75 -10.60
CA ALA A 49 -15.91 2.20 -10.40
C ALA A 49 -15.19 2.98 -11.52
N ALA A 50 -14.57 2.28 -12.46
CA ALA A 50 -13.74 2.92 -13.51
C ALA A 50 -14.53 3.92 -14.37
N ALA A 51 -15.81 3.68 -14.62
CA ALA A 51 -16.64 4.58 -15.39
C ALA A 51 -16.88 5.94 -14.70
N ALA A 52 -16.87 5.95 -13.37
CA ALA A 52 -17.04 7.15 -12.57
C ALA A 52 -15.71 7.83 -12.22
N TYR A 53 -14.58 7.19 -12.54
CA TYR A 53 -13.28 7.75 -12.23
C TYR A 53 -12.99 8.99 -13.08
N GLN A 54 -12.71 10.09 -12.39
CA GLN A 54 -12.25 11.32 -13.02
C GLN A 54 -10.73 11.39 -12.86
N SER A 55 -10.02 11.33 -14.00
CA SER A 55 -8.56 11.37 -13.99
C SER A 55 -8.06 12.70 -13.44
N GLN A 56 -7.33 12.63 -12.32
CA GLN A 56 -6.63 13.77 -11.72
C GLN A 56 -5.10 13.61 -11.86
N GLY A 57 -4.65 12.72 -12.75
CA GLY A 57 -3.25 12.44 -12.96
C GLY A 57 -2.59 11.56 -11.89
N LYS A 58 -3.37 10.99 -10.97
CA LYS A 58 -2.83 10.18 -9.85
C LYS A 58 -3.60 8.86 -9.68
N PRO A 59 -3.48 7.93 -10.64
CA PRO A 59 -4.19 6.65 -10.55
C PRO A 59 -3.78 5.82 -9.35
N MET A 60 -2.51 5.85 -8.94
CA MET A 60 -2.06 5.14 -7.74
C MET A 60 -2.68 5.68 -6.45
N ALA A 61 -2.89 6.99 -6.35
CA ALA A 61 -3.59 7.58 -5.19
C ALA A 61 -5.03 7.05 -5.09
N TRP A 62 -5.71 6.91 -6.21
CA TRP A 62 -7.05 6.34 -6.27
C TRP A 62 -7.05 4.86 -5.87
N LEU A 63 -6.13 4.06 -6.43
CA LEU A 63 -5.97 2.65 -6.08
C LEU A 63 -5.69 2.45 -4.59
N LEU A 64 -4.71 3.16 -4.04
CA LEU A 64 -4.35 3.01 -2.63
C LEU A 64 -5.43 3.54 -1.68
N THR A 65 -6.22 4.51 -2.09
CA THR A 65 -7.39 4.96 -1.32
C THR A 65 -8.46 3.87 -1.25
N ILE A 66 -8.74 3.19 -2.35
CA ILE A 66 -9.65 2.04 -2.38
C ILE A 66 -9.12 0.93 -1.47
N ALA A 67 -7.86 0.56 -1.64
CA ALA A 67 -7.22 -0.48 -0.82
C ALA A 67 -7.24 -0.13 0.67
N ARG A 68 -6.97 1.13 1.02
CA ARG A 68 -7.03 1.62 2.40
C ARG A 68 -8.43 1.46 3.00
N ASN A 69 -9.44 1.89 2.29
CA ASN A 69 -10.83 1.79 2.77
C ASN A 69 -11.23 0.32 3.00
N LEU A 70 -10.86 -0.57 2.10
CA LEU A 70 -11.12 -2.00 2.23
C LEU A 70 -10.34 -2.63 3.39
N ALA A 71 -9.09 -2.27 3.57
CA ALA A 71 -8.26 -2.73 4.67
C ALA A 71 -8.82 -2.28 6.03
N LEU A 72 -9.20 -1.01 6.14
CA LEU A 72 -9.79 -0.47 7.38
C LEU A 72 -11.13 -1.11 7.69
N GLN A 73 -11.94 -1.42 6.69
CA GLN A 73 -13.19 -2.14 6.87
C GLN A 73 -12.95 -3.53 7.46
N ARG A 74 -11.94 -4.26 6.95
CA ARG A 74 -11.57 -5.57 7.50
C ARG A 74 -11.07 -5.48 8.93
N LEU A 75 -10.29 -4.45 9.25
CA LEU A 75 -9.81 -4.23 10.62
C LEU A 75 -10.95 -3.93 11.61
N ARG A 76 -12.01 -3.27 11.16
CA ARG A 76 -13.21 -3.05 11.99
C ARG A 76 -13.99 -4.35 12.24
N GLU A 77 -14.00 -5.25 11.27
CA GLU A 77 -14.71 -6.54 11.33
C GLU A 77 -13.96 -7.58 12.16
N ARG A 78 -12.67 -7.36 12.41
CA ARG A 78 -11.81 -8.27 13.15
C ARG A 78 -11.16 -7.58 14.34
N GLU A 79 -11.17 -8.24 15.49
CA GLU A 79 -10.31 -7.86 16.61
C GLU A 79 -8.86 -8.19 16.23
N ARG A 80 -8.05 -7.15 16.12
CA ARG A 80 -6.67 -7.28 15.77
C ARG A 80 -5.77 -6.85 16.91
N THR A 81 -4.83 -7.67 17.26
CA THR A 81 -4.15 -7.49 18.55
C THR A 81 -2.63 -7.59 18.52
N VAL A 82 -2.01 -8.05 17.44
CA VAL A 82 -0.57 -8.34 17.44
C VAL A 82 0.16 -7.62 16.32
N ALA A 83 1.17 -6.83 16.68
CA ALA A 83 2.12 -6.26 15.73
C ALA A 83 3.03 -7.37 15.18
N MET A 84 3.30 -7.34 13.87
CA MET A 84 4.21 -8.29 13.23
C MET A 84 5.67 -7.92 13.49
N THR A 85 6.49 -8.92 13.73
CA THR A 85 7.94 -8.78 13.81
C THR A 85 8.56 -8.70 12.42
N PRO A 86 9.82 -8.24 12.28
CA PRO A 86 10.53 -8.30 10.99
C PRO A 86 10.58 -9.71 10.39
N GLU A 87 10.71 -10.75 11.20
CA GLU A 87 10.70 -12.15 10.79
C GLU A 87 9.35 -12.57 10.25
N ASP A 88 8.26 -12.10 10.85
CA ASP A 88 6.90 -12.37 10.37
C ASP A 88 6.69 -11.74 8.98
N TRP A 89 7.18 -10.52 8.76
CA TRP A 89 7.10 -9.89 7.45
C TRP A 89 7.83 -10.68 6.38
N GLN A 90 9.03 -11.19 6.67
CA GLN A 90 9.80 -12.03 5.74
C GLN A 90 9.03 -13.31 5.40
N THR A 91 8.46 -13.96 6.39
CA THR A 91 7.67 -15.19 6.20
C THR A 91 6.44 -14.94 5.31
N GLN A 92 5.76 -13.81 5.48
CA GLN A 92 4.59 -13.47 4.67
C GLN A 92 4.91 -13.27 3.18
N PHE A 93 6.16 -12.93 2.85
CA PHE A 93 6.61 -12.80 1.46
C PHE A 93 7.21 -14.08 0.87
N ALA A 94 7.56 -15.08 1.71
CA ALA A 94 8.34 -16.23 1.29
C ALA A 94 7.71 -17.05 0.15
N ASP A 95 6.39 -17.19 0.16
CA ASP A 95 5.67 -18.09 -0.74
C ASP A 95 5.01 -17.38 -1.96
N ARG A 96 5.30 -16.09 -2.18
CA ARG A 96 4.65 -15.37 -3.27
C ARG A 96 5.51 -15.35 -4.53
N ALA A 97 5.17 -16.20 -5.47
CA ALA A 97 5.82 -16.30 -6.77
C ALA A 97 5.59 -15.10 -7.72
N THR A 98 4.71 -14.17 -7.34
CA THR A 98 4.34 -13.03 -8.19
C THR A 98 5.24 -11.80 -8.02
N PHE A 99 6.11 -11.80 -7.03
CA PHE A 99 7.03 -10.69 -6.77
C PHE A 99 8.42 -10.99 -7.34
N THR A 100 9.05 -9.98 -7.91
CA THR A 100 10.47 -10.07 -8.22
C THR A 100 11.28 -10.03 -6.93
N SER A 101 12.52 -10.51 -6.97
CA SER A 101 13.42 -10.45 -5.81
C SER A 101 13.67 -9.02 -5.33
N ASP A 102 13.74 -8.07 -6.27
CA ASP A 102 13.97 -6.66 -5.96
C ASP A 102 12.73 -6.03 -5.31
N ASP A 103 11.54 -6.28 -5.85
CA ASP A 103 10.27 -5.82 -5.27
C ASP A 103 10.10 -6.32 -3.84
N ARG A 104 10.42 -7.58 -3.64
CA ARG A 104 10.36 -8.23 -2.33
C ARG A 104 11.29 -7.57 -1.32
N LEU A 105 12.55 -7.36 -1.70
CA LEU A 105 13.54 -6.73 -0.83
C LEU A 105 13.11 -5.31 -0.41
N VAL A 106 12.61 -4.51 -1.36
CA VAL A 106 12.12 -3.16 -1.09
C VAL A 106 10.94 -3.20 -0.12
N LEU A 107 9.96 -4.06 -0.35
CA LEU A 107 8.80 -4.18 0.53
C LEU A 107 9.18 -4.65 1.93
N GLU A 108 10.02 -5.67 2.04
CA GLU A 108 10.52 -6.16 3.33
C GLU A 108 11.25 -5.05 4.10
N THR A 109 12.10 -4.29 3.42
CA THR A 109 12.83 -3.17 4.02
C THR A 109 11.87 -2.09 4.54
N VAL A 110 10.93 -1.67 3.71
CA VAL A 110 9.93 -0.63 4.09
C VAL A 110 9.09 -1.12 5.26
N LEU A 111 8.58 -2.34 5.17
CA LEU A 111 7.64 -2.86 6.16
C LEU A 111 8.30 -3.17 7.51
N SER A 112 9.56 -3.62 7.51
CA SER A 112 10.27 -3.98 8.74
C SER A 112 10.93 -2.80 9.44
N ALA A 113 11.37 -1.78 8.69
CA ALA A 113 12.10 -0.64 9.24
C ALA A 113 11.19 0.46 9.82
N LEU A 114 9.94 0.53 9.38
CA LEU A 114 9.03 1.65 9.66
C LEU A 114 7.89 1.26 10.60
N GLY A 115 7.43 2.22 11.39
CA GLY A 115 6.17 2.13 12.12
C GLY A 115 4.97 2.21 11.17
N GLU A 116 3.79 1.87 11.67
CA GLU A 116 2.55 1.77 10.85
C GLU A 116 2.22 3.07 10.10
N GLU A 117 2.17 4.20 10.80
CA GLU A 117 1.88 5.50 10.16
C GLU A 117 3.00 5.94 9.21
N GLU A 118 4.25 5.67 9.56
CA GLU A 118 5.40 6.00 8.72
C GLU A 118 5.32 5.23 7.39
N ARG A 119 4.98 3.94 7.44
CA ARG A 119 4.80 3.10 6.25
C ARG A 119 3.69 3.66 5.36
N GLU A 120 2.56 3.98 5.95
CA GLU A 120 1.41 4.50 5.24
C GLU A 120 1.74 5.81 4.53
N ILE A 121 2.39 6.75 5.22
CA ILE A 121 2.81 8.04 4.65
C ILE A 121 3.80 7.83 3.50
N VAL A 122 4.81 6.99 3.68
CA VAL A 122 5.81 6.72 2.64
C VAL A 122 5.17 6.10 1.40
N MET A 123 4.30 5.11 1.57
CA MET A 123 3.63 4.45 0.45
C MET A 123 2.71 5.41 -0.30
N LEU A 124 1.94 6.23 0.41
CA LEU A 124 1.05 7.22 -0.21
C LEU A 124 1.84 8.30 -0.96
N HIS A 125 2.96 8.72 -0.44
CA HIS A 125 3.80 9.71 -1.11
C HIS A 125 4.62 9.11 -2.27
N ALA A 126 5.38 8.06 -2.01
CA ALA A 126 6.32 7.49 -2.97
C ALA A 126 5.64 6.67 -4.07
N ALA A 127 4.67 5.81 -3.72
CA ALA A 127 4.00 4.94 -4.68
C ALA A 127 2.78 5.59 -5.33
N ALA A 128 2.00 6.37 -4.58
CA ALA A 128 0.78 7.01 -5.09
C ALA A 128 1.00 8.43 -5.61
N GLY A 129 2.14 9.06 -5.35
CA GLY A 129 2.43 10.43 -5.79
C GLY A 129 1.61 11.49 -5.06
N MET A 130 1.04 11.18 -3.90
CA MET A 130 0.25 12.13 -3.13
C MET A 130 1.14 13.20 -2.49
N LYS A 131 0.66 14.43 -2.49
CA LYS A 131 1.29 15.52 -1.75
C LYS A 131 1.10 15.34 -0.25
N HIS A 132 2.03 15.82 0.56
CA HIS A 132 1.93 15.70 2.01
C HIS A 132 0.63 16.31 2.57
N ARG A 133 0.12 17.39 1.98
CA ARG A 133 -1.19 17.97 2.35
C ARG A 133 -2.36 17.03 2.10
N GLU A 134 -2.32 16.33 0.98
CA GLU A 134 -3.33 15.33 0.61
C GLU A 134 -3.32 14.15 1.58
N ILE A 135 -2.11 13.70 1.94
CA ILE A 135 -1.91 12.63 2.93
C ILE A 135 -2.43 13.08 4.31
N ALA A 136 -2.10 14.29 4.73
CA ALA A 136 -2.57 14.85 5.99
C ALA A 136 -4.10 14.86 6.06
N SER A 137 -4.78 15.27 4.99
CA SER A 137 -6.23 15.21 4.91
C SER A 137 -6.77 13.79 4.97
N LEU A 138 -6.18 12.86 4.22
CA LEU A 138 -6.61 11.46 4.17
C LEU A 138 -6.46 10.77 5.53
N LEU A 139 -5.35 10.98 6.21
CA LEU A 139 -5.04 10.33 7.48
C LEU A 139 -5.57 11.10 8.70
N HIS A 140 -6.19 12.26 8.50
CA HIS A 140 -6.65 13.14 9.58
C HIS A 140 -5.53 13.53 10.54
N LEU A 141 -4.35 13.83 10.00
CA LEU A 141 -3.16 14.27 10.75
C LEU A 141 -2.81 15.72 10.40
N PRO A 142 -2.23 16.48 11.33
CA PRO A 142 -1.67 17.79 11.02
C PRO A 142 -0.54 17.66 9.99
N LEU A 143 -0.45 18.62 9.06
CA LEU A 143 0.63 18.62 8.06
C LEU A 143 2.04 18.56 8.67
N PRO A 144 2.37 19.32 9.73
CA PRO A 144 3.68 19.20 10.38
C PRO A 144 3.98 17.78 10.88
N THR A 145 2.97 17.08 11.36
CA THR A 145 3.12 15.69 11.81
C THR A 145 3.44 14.75 10.65
N VAL A 146 2.77 14.90 9.50
CA VAL A 146 3.05 14.13 8.29
C VAL A 146 4.49 14.37 7.82
N LEU A 147 4.91 15.62 7.74
CA LEU A 147 6.28 16.00 7.33
C LEU A 147 7.33 15.41 8.27
N SER A 148 7.10 15.51 9.57
CA SER A 148 7.99 14.98 10.61
C SER A 148 8.14 13.47 10.52
N LYS A 149 7.02 12.76 10.39
CA LYS A 149 7.00 11.29 10.23
C LYS A 149 7.65 10.84 8.92
N TYR A 150 7.39 11.55 7.83
CA TYR A 150 8.01 11.27 6.54
C TYR A 150 9.53 11.40 6.59
N ASN A 151 10.04 12.50 7.14
CA ASN A 151 11.49 12.72 7.28
C ASN A 151 12.16 11.68 8.16
N ARG A 152 11.50 11.30 9.25
CA ARG A 152 11.98 10.22 10.14
C ARG A 152 12.01 8.88 9.41
N ALA A 153 10.96 8.59 8.65
CA ALA A 153 10.88 7.37 7.84
C ALA A 153 12.00 7.29 6.81
N LEU A 154 12.27 8.39 6.09
CA LEU A 154 13.38 8.44 5.13
C LEU A 154 14.73 8.18 5.79
N LYS A 155 14.95 8.71 6.98
CA LYS A 155 16.18 8.47 7.74
C LYS A 155 16.32 6.98 8.08
N LYS A 156 15.26 6.37 8.60
CA LYS A 156 15.25 4.94 8.91
C LYS A 156 15.51 4.07 7.67
N LEU A 157 14.89 4.40 6.55
CA LEU A 157 15.09 3.68 5.30
C LEU A 157 16.53 3.78 4.79
N ARG A 158 17.13 4.98 4.85
CA ARG A 158 18.55 5.13 4.48
C ARG A 158 19.47 4.29 5.35
N GLU A 159 19.20 4.23 6.64
CA GLU A 159 19.98 3.41 7.57
C GLU A 159 19.79 1.92 7.28
N ALA A 160 18.57 1.47 7.06
CA ALA A 160 18.25 0.09 6.72
C ALA A 160 18.89 -0.34 5.37
N MET A 161 18.92 0.55 4.39
CA MET A 161 19.52 0.28 3.06
C MET A 161 21.05 0.19 3.11
N LYS A 162 21.70 0.77 4.10
CA LYS A 162 23.15 0.65 4.28
C LYS A 162 23.58 -0.72 4.82
N GLU A 163 22.68 -1.44 5.46
CA GLU A 163 22.93 -2.75 6.06
C GLU A 163 22.68 -3.91 5.08
N VAL A 164 22.22 -3.60 3.89
CA VAL A 164 21.89 -4.59 2.85
C VAL A 164 23.07 -4.71 1.80
#